data_9053522d7be865ce39cc77194b1d438a
#
_entry.id   9053522d7be865ce39cc77194b1d438a
#
_cell.length_a   1.000
_cell.length_b   1.000
_cell.length_c   1.000
_cell.angle_alpha   90.00
_cell.angle_beta   90.00
_cell.angle_gamma   90.00
#
_symmetry.space_group_name_H-M   'P 1'
#
loop_
_entity.id
_entity.type
_entity.pdbx_description
1 polymer ?
#
loop_
_entity_poly.entity_id
_entity_poly.type
_entity_poly.pdbx_seq_one_letter_code
_entity_poly.pdbx_strand_id
1 'polypeptide(L)'
;QQVSSAASDVYKRQVRKSANDWDFTMEGRIRQANRMKTFADFEKQNGRWVICDFVAPTEKAREAFEPDFVIWLDTIKEGRFEDTNKMFEQPNKTDIKITKFLSDEEIENLAKEIKNV
;
A
#
# COMPACT_ATOMS: atom_id res chain seq x y z
N GLN A 1 -20.86 -13.44 -12.35
CA GLN A 1 -20.45 -13.05 -12.04
C GLN A 1 -20.03 -12.28 -11.48
N GLN A 2 -19.83 -12.24 -11.36
CA GLN A 2 -19.35 -11.70 -10.80
C GLN A 2 -18.84 -10.89 -10.29
N VAL A 3 -18.65 -10.74 -10.61
CA VAL A 3 -18.16 -9.73 -10.16
C VAL A 3 -18.10 -9.02 -8.94
N SER A 4 -18.52 -9.38 -8.24
CA SER A 4 -18.60 -9.01 -6.88
C SER A 4 -17.28 -8.77 -6.20
N SER A 5 -16.21 -9.26 -6.69
CA SER A 5 -14.89 -9.11 -6.10
C SER A 5 -14.06 -8.05 -6.81
N ALA A 6 -14.70 -7.01 -7.30
CA ALA A 6 -13.98 -5.91 -7.90
C ALA A 6 -13.00 -5.31 -6.89
N ALA A 7 -11.79 -5.11 -7.32
CA ALA A 7 -10.78 -4.44 -6.52
C ALA A 7 -10.71 -2.96 -6.91
N SER A 8 -10.50 -2.11 -5.94
CA SER A 8 -10.26 -0.70 -6.15
C SER A 8 -8.81 -0.37 -5.87
N ASP A 9 -8.18 0.36 -6.77
CA ASP A 9 -6.85 0.87 -6.56
C ASP A 9 -6.94 2.31 -6.03
N VAL A 10 -6.23 2.58 -4.95
CA VAL A 10 -6.13 3.94 -4.45
C VAL A 10 -4.78 4.49 -4.92
N TYR A 11 -4.84 5.48 -5.79
CA TYR A 11 -3.66 6.04 -6.42
C TYR A 11 -3.05 7.13 -5.55
N LYS A 12 -1.89 6.85 -4.97
CA LYS A 12 -1.19 7.75 -4.03
C LYS A 12 -0.97 9.15 -4.60
N ARG A 13 -0.65 9.26 -5.89
CA ARG A 13 -0.40 10.55 -6.54
C ARG A 13 -1.67 11.37 -6.65
N GLN A 14 -2.79 10.74 -7.01
CA GLN A 14 -4.08 11.41 -7.11
C GLN A 14 -4.54 11.92 -5.75
N VAL A 15 -4.33 11.14 -4.71
CA VAL A 15 -4.69 11.53 -3.36
C VAL A 15 -3.91 12.78 -2.92
N ARG A 16 -2.60 12.83 -3.19
CA ARG A 16 -1.79 14.01 -2.89
C ARG A 16 -2.22 15.22 -3.71
N LYS A 17 -2.51 15.02 -4.97
CA LYS A 17 -2.96 16.08 -5.86
C LYS A 17 -4.27 16.69 -5.38
N SER A 18 -5.24 15.85 -5.01
CA SER A 18 -6.53 16.31 -4.52
C SER A 18 -6.40 17.11 -3.21
N ALA A 19 -5.50 16.70 -2.34
CA ALA A 19 -5.25 17.39 -1.08
C ALA A 19 -4.30 18.58 -1.23
N ASN A 20 -3.66 18.72 -2.39
CA ASN A 20 -2.60 19.70 -2.62
C ASN A 20 -1.53 19.62 -1.52
N ASP A 21 -1.12 18.42 -1.19
CA ASP A 21 -0.18 18.14 -0.11
C ASP A 21 0.99 17.31 -0.63
N TRP A 22 2.10 17.97 -0.88
CA TRP A 22 3.33 17.39 -1.40
C TRP A 22 4.43 17.37 -0.33
N ASP A 23 4.00 17.37 0.93
CA ASP A 23 4.91 17.30 2.07
C ASP A 23 5.38 15.85 2.26
N PHE A 24 6.68 15.63 2.11
CA PHE A 24 7.31 14.31 2.25
C PHE A 24 8.07 14.17 3.58
N THR A 25 7.82 15.06 4.54
CA THR A 25 8.30 14.88 5.90
C THR A 25 7.58 13.69 6.55
N MET A 26 8.02 13.28 7.73
CA MET A 26 7.35 12.21 8.47
C MET A 26 5.87 12.54 8.71
N GLU A 27 5.59 13.77 9.17
CA GLU A 27 4.21 14.22 9.41
C GLU A 27 3.38 14.21 8.13
N GLY A 28 3.96 14.70 7.03
CA GLY A 28 3.27 14.72 5.73
C GLY A 28 2.96 13.32 5.24
N ARG A 29 3.86 12.38 5.47
CA ARG A 29 3.64 10.98 5.08
C ARG A 29 2.59 10.30 5.94
N ILE A 30 2.48 10.67 7.21
CA ILE A 30 1.41 10.18 8.10
C ILE A 30 0.06 10.74 7.65
N ARG A 31 0.01 12.03 7.31
CA ARG A 31 -1.23 12.61 6.75
C ARG A 31 -1.66 11.89 5.49
N GLN A 32 -0.71 11.56 4.62
CA GLN A 32 -1.00 10.82 3.40
C GLN A 32 -1.55 9.42 3.72
N ALA A 33 -0.95 8.73 4.68
CA ALA A 33 -1.44 7.42 5.12
C ALA A 33 -2.87 7.49 5.63
N ASN A 34 -3.21 8.54 6.38
CA ASN A 34 -4.57 8.76 6.85
C ASN A 34 -5.56 9.01 5.71
N ARG A 35 -5.15 9.76 4.69
CA ARG A 35 -5.99 9.98 3.52
C ARG A 35 -6.20 8.68 2.73
N MET A 36 -5.14 7.90 2.55
CA MET A 36 -5.24 6.59 1.88
C MET A 36 -6.21 5.68 2.63
N LYS A 37 -6.13 5.68 3.97
CA LYS A 37 -7.03 4.91 4.81
C LYS A 37 -8.48 5.33 4.62
N THR A 38 -8.74 6.64 4.56
CA THR A 38 -10.10 7.16 4.37
C THR A 38 -10.70 6.65 3.06
N PHE A 39 -9.93 6.69 1.96
CA PHE A 39 -10.39 6.17 0.68
C PHE A 39 -10.60 4.66 0.74
N ALA A 40 -9.67 3.94 1.38
CA ALA A 40 -9.78 2.49 1.52
C ALA A 40 -11.04 2.10 2.31
N ASP A 41 -11.30 2.77 3.42
CA ASP A 41 -12.46 2.49 4.26
C ASP A 41 -13.76 2.73 3.49
N PHE A 42 -13.82 3.80 2.70
CA PHE A 42 -14.98 4.10 1.86
C PHE A 42 -15.25 2.96 0.87
N GLU A 43 -14.21 2.49 0.20
CA GLU A 43 -14.35 1.41 -0.78
C GLU A 43 -14.72 0.08 -0.12
N LYS A 44 -14.17 -0.19 1.06
CA LYS A 44 -14.50 -1.40 1.84
C LYS A 44 -15.98 -1.41 2.24
N GLN A 45 -16.53 -0.25 2.57
CA GLN A 45 -17.97 -0.13 2.88
C GLN A 45 -18.84 -0.49 1.69
N ASN A 46 -18.30 -0.36 0.48
CA ASN A 46 -19.00 -0.75 -0.74
C ASN A 46 -18.73 -2.21 -1.14
N GLY A 47 -18.14 -2.99 -0.25
CA GLY A 47 -17.90 -4.41 -0.47
C GLY A 47 -16.76 -4.72 -1.43
N ARG A 48 -15.82 -3.82 -1.60
CA ARG A 48 -14.70 -3.98 -2.53
C ARG A 48 -13.41 -4.36 -1.82
N TRP A 49 -12.58 -5.08 -2.53
CA TRP A 49 -11.18 -5.24 -2.16
C TRP A 49 -10.46 -3.93 -2.49
N VAL A 50 -9.57 -3.49 -1.62
CA VAL A 50 -8.85 -2.23 -1.84
C VAL A 50 -7.36 -2.50 -1.83
N ILE A 51 -6.70 -2.04 -2.88
CA ILE A 51 -5.25 -2.14 -2.99
C ILE A 51 -4.67 -0.73 -2.89
N CYS A 52 -3.85 -0.50 -1.88
CA CYS A 52 -3.15 0.77 -1.71
C CYS A 52 -1.66 0.52 -1.86
N ASP A 53 -1.09 1.08 -2.92
CA ASP A 53 0.32 0.97 -3.21
C ASP A 53 0.98 2.31 -2.95
N PHE A 54 1.73 2.39 -1.86
CA PHE A 54 2.50 3.60 -1.53
C PHE A 54 3.68 3.22 -0.63
N VAL A 55 4.65 4.11 -0.54
CA VAL A 55 5.91 3.77 0.10
C VAL A 55 5.75 3.51 1.60
N ALA A 56 5.03 4.38 2.30
CA ALA A 56 4.83 4.26 3.76
C ALA A 56 6.10 3.79 4.47
N PRO A 57 7.18 4.59 4.46
CA PRO A 57 8.50 4.09 4.86
C PRO A 57 8.67 3.85 6.35
N THR A 58 7.77 4.36 7.20
CA THR A 58 7.87 4.22 8.64
C THR A 58 6.73 3.40 9.22
N GLU A 59 6.97 2.79 10.37
CA GLU A 59 5.92 2.06 11.09
C GLU A 59 4.75 2.96 11.48
N LYS A 60 5.04 4.21 11.85
CA LYS A 60 3.97 5.17 12.18
C LYS A 60 3.02 5.42 11.02
N ALA A 61 3.56 5.53 9.81
CA ALA A 61 2.72 5.69 8.62
C ALA A 61 1.88 4.45 8.36
N ARG A 62 2.47 3.28 8.53
CA ARG A 62 1.76 2.00 8.34
C ARG A 62 0.68 1.81 9.40
N GLU A 63 0.98 2.14 10.65
CA GLU A 63 0.00 2.08 11.73
C GLU A 63 -1.17 3.04 11.48
N ALA A 64 -0.88 4.23 10.97
CA ALA A 64 -1.91 5.21 10.62
C ALA A 64 -2.85 4.67 9.53
N PHE A 65 -2.32 3.91 8.59
CA PHE A 65 -3.12 3.30 7.53
C PHE A 65 -3.97 2.13 8.03
N GLU A 66 -3.50 1.39 9.02
CA GLU A 66 -4.18 0.21 9.60
C GLU A 66 -4.55 -0.83 8.53
N PRO A 67 -3.57 -1.43 7.87
CA PRO A 67 -3.85 -2.41 6.83
C PRO A 67 -4.42 -3.71 7.40
N ASP A 68 -5.33 -4.33 6.65
CA ASP A 68 -5.81 -5.67 6.98
C ASP A 68 -4.83 -6.74 6.53
N PHE A 69 -4.07 -6.43 5.45
CA PHE A 69 -3.13 -7.35 4.85
C PHE A 69 -1.96 -6.57 4.28
N VAL A 70 -0.74 -7.01 4.58
CA VAL A 70 0.48 -6.30 4.17
C VAL A 70 1.30 -7.16 3.22
N ILE A 71 1.57 -6.60 2.04
CA ILE A 71 2.50 -7.20 1.08
C ILE A 71 3.71 -6.27 1.01
N TRP A 72 4.87 -6.77 1.39
CA TRP A 72 6.11 -6.02 1.32
C TRP A 72 6.86 -6.39 0.04
N LEU A 73 6.97 -5.41 -0.87
CA LEU A 73 7.74 -5.57 -2.09
C LEU A 73 9.18 -5.15 -1.80
N ASP A 74 10.02 -6.14 -1.49
CA ASP A 74 11.43 -5.93 -1.20
C ASP A 74 12.27 -6.40 -2.40
N THR A 75 11.95 -5.85 -3.57
CA THR A 75 12.60 -6.23 -4.83
C THR A 75 13.73 -5.27 -5.21
N ILE A 76 13.70 -4.06 -4.65
CA ILE A 76 14.71 -3.02 -4.89
C ILE A 76 15.26 -2.63 -3.51
N LYS A 77 16.57 -2.83 -3.32
CA LYS A 77 17.20 -2.57 -2.02
C LYS A 77 17.34 -1.09 -1.71
N GLU A 78 17.39 -0.27 -2.75
CA GLU A 78 17.53 1.17 -2.60
C GLU A 78 16.67 1.88 -3.63
N GLY A 79 15.75 2.72 -3.16
CA GLY A 79 14.92 3.53 -4.03
C GLY A 79 15.70 4.71 -4.59
N ARG A 80 15.10 5.43 -5.55
CA ARG A 80 15.76 6.56 -6.18
C ARG A 80 15.71 7.86 -5.37
N PHE A 81 14.93 7.90 -4.29
CA PHE A 81 14.85 9.08 -3.42
C PHE A 81 15.58 8.80 -2.11
N GLU A 82 16.69 9.48 -1.92
CA GLU A 82 17.55 9.29 -0.76
C GLU A 82 16.83 9.57 0.57
N ASP A 83 16.01 10.61 0.62
CA ASP A 83 15.25 10.96 1.82
C ASP A 83 14.37 9.80 2.27
N THR A 84 13.70 9.16 1.33
CA THR A 84 12.85 8.01 1.59
C THR A 84 13.68 6.82 2.05
N ASN A 85 14.84 6.59 1.42
CA ASN A 85 15.73 5.49 1.78
C ASN A 85 16.22 5.62 3.23
N LYS A 86 16.59 6.81 3.64
CA LYS A 86 17.07 7.08 5.01
C LYS A 86 15.96 6.91 6.05
N MET A 87 14.74 7.22 5.67
CA MET A 87 13.58 7.16 6.56
C MET A 87 13.03 5.73 6.71
N PHE A 88 13.36 4.86 5.77
CA PHE A 88 12.76 3.53 5.67
C PHE A 88 13.04 2.65 6.90
N GLU A 89 11.98 2.09 7.46
CA GLU A 89 12.02 1.09 8.53
C GLU A 89 11.39 -0.18 7.99
N GLN A 90 12.00 -1.33 8.31
CA GLN A 90 11.44 -2.61 7.89
C GLN A 90 10.08 -2.84 8.55
N PRO A 91 9.08 -3.35 7.82
CA PRO A 91 7.78 -3.63 8.41
C PRO A 91 7.87 -4.65 9.56
N ASN A 92 7.22 -4.32 10.69
CA ASN A 92 7.15 -5.22 11.84
C ASN A 92 6.23 -6.41 11.54
N LYS A 93 5.18 -6.15 10.76
CA LYS A 93 4.21 -7.18 10.39
C LYS A 93 4.10 -7.22 8.88
N THR A 94 4.35 -8.40 8.32
CA THR A 94 4.25 -8.64 6.89
C THR A 94 3.54 -9.96 6.67
N ASP A 95 2.47 -9.95 5.90
CA ASP A 95 1.75 -11.18 5.56
C ASP A 95 2.44 -11.90 4.42
N ILE A 96 2.92 -11.14 3.43
CA ILE A 96 3.68 -11.69 2.31
C ILE A 96 4.87 -10.77 2.03
N LYS A 97 6.04 -11.36 1.87
CA LYS A 97 7.26 -10.63 1.46
C LYS A 97 7.69 -11.14 0.09
N ILE A 98 7.82 -10.23 -0.85
CA ILE A 98 8.25 -10.55 -2.22
C ILE A 98 9.65 -9.98 -2.43
N THR A 99 10.62 -10.87 -2.69
CA THR A 99 12.04 -10.49 -2.82
C THR A 99 12.56 -10.52 -4.25
N LYS A 100 11.72 -10.91 -5.20
CA LYS A 100 12.08 -10.98 -6.63
C LYS A 100 10.91 -10.52 -7.47
N PHE A 101 11.18 -10.10 -8.69
CA PHE A 101 10.10 -9.78 -9.63
C PHE A 101 9.40 -11.07 -10.05
N LEU A 102 8.08 -11.06 -9.96
CA LEU A 102 7.26 -12.23 -10.23
C LEU A 102 6.84 -12.29 -11.70
N SER A 103 6.73 -13.51 -12.23
CA SER A 103 6.12 -13.74 -13.54
C SER A 103 4.60 -13.54 -13.44
N ASP A 104 3.94 -13.42 -14.60
CA ASP A 104 2.49 -13.28 -14.65
C ASP A 104 1.80 -14.45 -13.98
N GLU A 105 2.31 -15.67 -14.17
CA GLU A 105 1.75 -16.87 -13.54
C GLU A 105 1.89 -16.82 -12.02
N GLU A 106 3.05 -16.39 -11.52
CA GLU A 106 3.28 -16.25 -10.09
C GLU A 106 2.36 -15.20 -9.46
N ILE A 107 2.14 -14.09 -10.16
CA ILE A 107 1.22 -13.04 -9.71
C ILE A 107 -0.21 -13.58 -9.63
N GLU A 108 -0.63 -14.33 -10.63
CA GLU A 108 -1.97 -14.94 -10.66
C GLU A 108 -2.18 -15.89 -9.49
N ASN A 109 -1.20 -16.74 -9.22
CA ASN A 109 -1.24 -17.67 -8.09
C ASN A 109 -1.30 -16.93 -6.76
N LEU A 110 -0.53 -15.86 -6.63
CA LEU A 110 -0.52 -15.03 -5.43
C LEU A 110 -1.89 -14.38 -5.21
N ALA A 111 -2.51 -13.87 -6.26
CA ALA A 111 -3.83 -13.25 -6.18
C ALA A 111 -4.88 -14.26 -5.69
N LYS A 112 -4.80 -15.51 -6.13
CA LYS A 112 -5.69 -16.57 -5.67
C LYS A 112 -5.49 -16.89 -4.20
N GLU A 113 -4.26 -16.92 -3.73
CA GLU A 113 -3.96 -17.13 -2.32
C GLU A 113 -4.54 -16.02 -1.45
N ILE A 114 -4.39 -14.78 -1.87
CA ILE A 114 -4.89 -13.62 -1.12
C ILE A 114 -6.41 -13.66 -1.02
N LYS A 115 -7.10 -14.03 -2.10
CA LYS A 115 -8.57 -14.13 -2.10
C LYS A 115 -9.11 -15.18 -1.14
N ASN A 116 -8.30 -16.16 -0.78
CA ASN A 116 -8.71 -17.23 0.11
C ASN A 116 -8.41 -16.96 1.58
N VAL A 117 -7.87 -15.79 1.88
CA VAL A 117 -7.55 -15.39 3.26
C VAL A 117 -8.79 -14.91 4.01
#